data_234edae65daa7c1a16078b2b99f02bbf
#
_entry.id   234edae65daa7c1a16078b2b99f02bbf
#
_cell.length_a   1.000
_cell.length_b   1.000
_cell.length_c   1.000
_cell.angle_alpha   90.00
_cell.angle_beta   90.00
_cell.angle_gamma   90.00
#
_symmetry.space_group_name_H-M   'P 1'
#
loop_
_entity.id
_entity.type
_entity.pdbx_description
1 polymer ?
#
loop_
_entity_poly.entity_id
_entity_poly.type
_entity_poly.pdbx_seq_one_letter_code
_entity_poly.pdbx_strand_id
1 'polypeptide(L)'
;MDRDIDVSISSADHNPTVDSTDCRVVTVDQPFVIHLWEDRTRGEQWVPSYDVKGLALLNDEFLRIASNNAVENGQRIFEFKAVQSGGHQLIFEKRMGWKFTAEDRRVFKIEATPPSGN
;
A
#
# COMPACT_ATOMS: atom_id res chain seq x y z
N MET A 1 14.31 17.72 -6.81
CA MET A 1 13.78 17.12 -6.71
C MET A 1 13.38 16.77 -6.83
N ASP A 2 13.31 16.76 -7.07
CA ASP A 2 12.76 16.05 -7.14
C ASP A 2 12.57 15.63 -7.37
N ARG A 3 12.66 15.78 -7.69
CA ARG A 3 12.16 15.12 -7.91
C ARG A 3 11.76 14.63 -8.30
N ASP A 4 11.65 14.78 -8.52
CA ASP A 4 11.02 14.04 -8.87
C ASP A 4 10.93 13.69 -9.36
N ILE A 5 11.11 13.99 -9.53
CA ILE A 5 10.72 13.37 -9.95
C ILE A 5 10.78 13.00 -10.52
N ASP A 6 10.79 13.13 -10.80
CA ASP A 6 10.59 12.43 -11.24
C ASP A 6 10.65 11.94 -11.66
N VAL A 7 10.79 12.27 -11.87
CA VAL A 7 10.58 11.48 -12.17
C VAL A 7 10.41 11.01 -12.60
N SER A 8 10.49 11.14 -12.87
CA SER A 8 10.16 10.43 -13.21
C SER A 8 10.14 9.95 -13.66
N ILE A 9 10.29 9.87 -14.01
CA ILE A 9 10.11 9.22 -14.37
C ILE A 9 10.07 8.76 -14.77
N SER A 10 10.15 8.71 -15.04
CA SER A 10 9.92 8.08 -15.35
C SER A 10 9.76 7.55 -15.56
N SER A 11 9.83 7.48 -15.81
CA SER A 11 9.54 6.72 -16.06
C SER A 11 9.27 6.09 -16.54
N ALA A 12 9.53 6.23 -16.94
CA ALA A 12 8.98 5.60 -17.79
C ALA A 12 9.47 4.38 -18.19
N ASP A 13 10.30 4.26 -18.54
CA ASP A 13 10.76 3.10 -18.80
C ASP A 13 10.66 2.27 -17.74
N HIS A 14 9.73 2.41 -17.10
CA HIS A 14 9.48 1.67 -16.10
C HIS A 14 9.24 0.26 -16.40
N ASN A 15 9.95 -0.53 -15.82
CA ASN A 15 9.81 -1.95 -15.91
C ASN A 15 8.71 -2.39 -15.01
N PRO A 16 7.67 -3.02 -15.52
CA PRO A 16 6.55 -3.39 -14.67
C PRO A 16 6.87 -4.39 -13.59
N THR A 17 8.01 -5.04 -13.65
CA THR A 17 8.37 -5.95 -12.58
C THR A 17 9.16 -5.27 -11.49
N VAL A 18 9.45 -3.99 -11.62
CA VAL A 18 10.20 -3.28 -10.59
C VAL A 18 9.28 -2.94 -9.44
N ASP A 19 9.70 -3.23 -8.23
CA ASP A 19 8.94 -2.89 -7.04
C ASP A 19 8.98 -1.39 -6.81
N SER A 20 7.83 -0.86 -6.46
CA SER A 20 7.74 0.50 -5.97
C SER A 20 7.96 0.49 -4.48
N THR A 21 8.80 1.36 -3.99
CA THR A 21 9.11 1.43 -2.56
C THR A 21 8.85 2.84 -2.04
N ASP A 22 8.09 2.91 -0.96
CA ASP A 22 7.82 4.15 -0.25
C ASP A 22 8.31 4.05 1.17
N CYS A 23 8.66 5.17 1.76
CA CYS A 23 9.06 5.21 3.17
C CYS A 23 8.06 6.06 3.93
N ARG A 24 7.64 5.58 5.09
CA ARG A 24 6.74 6.33 5.96
C ARG A 24 7.26 6.31 7.38
N VAL A 25 7.21 7.47 8.03
CA VAL A 25 7.51 7.55 9.45
C VAL A 25 6.20 7.65 10.19
N VAL A 26 5.99 6.76 11.13
CA VAL A 26 4.74 6.72 11.90
C VAL A 26 5.08 6.66 13.38
N THR A 27 4.08 6.91 14.22
CA THR A 27 4.24 6.80 15.66
C THR A 27 3.56 5.53 16.12
N VAL A 28 4.20 4.80 17.02
CA VAL A 28 3.63 3.58 17.57
C VAL A 28 2.25 3.87 18.15
N ASP A 29 1.31 2.98 17.88
CA ASP A 29 -0.09 3.03 18.31
C ASP A 29 -0.93 4.13 17.65
N GLN A 30 -0.38 4.89 16.73
CA GLN A 30 -1.15 5.86 15.97
C GLN A 30 -1.54 5.25 14.63
N PRO A 31 -2.83 5.22 14.29
CA PRO A 31 -3.24 4.64 13.01
C PRO A 31 -2.72 5.43 11.83
N PHE A 32 -2.39 4.73 10.77
CA PHE A 32 -2.05 5.35 9.50
C PHE A 32 -2.74 4.57 8.38
N VAL A 33 -2.93 5.22 7.25
CA VAL A 33 -3.78 4.70 6.19
C VAL A 33 -2.98 4.58 4.89
N ILE A 34 -3.19 3.48 4.19
CA ILE A 34 -2.62 3.26 2.86
C ILE A 34 -3.77 3.16 1.88
N HIS A 35 -3.72 3.96 0.81
CA HIS A 35 -4.74 3.95 -0.24
C HIS A 35 -4.15 3.33 -1.50
N LEU A 36 -4.85 2.38 -2.08
CA LEU A 36 -4.42 1.74 -3.32
C LEU A 36 -5.61 1.62 -4.27
N TRP A 37 -5.39 1.95 -5.54
CA TRP A 37 -6.44 1.79 -6.54
C TRP A 37 -6.59 0.32 -6.88
N GLU A 38 -7.83 -0.10 -7.08
CA GLU A 38 -8.14 -1.50 -7.34
C GLU A 38 -9.27 -1.57 -8.35
N ASP A 39 -9.03 -2.24 -9.47
CA ASP A 39 -10.04 -2.39 -10.52
C ASP A 39 -10.71 -3.74 -10.35
N ARG A 40 -11.86 -3.73 -9.72
CA ARG A 40 -12.61 -4.94 -9.42
C ARG A 40 -13.23 -5.56 -10.65
N THR A 41 -13.42 -4.80 -11.71
CA THR A 41 -13.94 -5.39 -12.95
C THR A 41 -12.94 -6.33 -13.57
N ARG A 42 -11.66 -6.13 -13.30
CA ARG A 42 -10.62 -7.04 -13.78
C ARG A 42 -10.30 -8.14 -12.80
N GLY A 43 -10.97 -8.16 -11.67
CA GLY A 43 -10.68 -9.14 -10.63
C GLY A 43 -9.42 -8.85 -9.84
N GLU A 44 -8.97 -7.61 -9.87
CA GLU A 44 -7.77 -7.21 -9.11
C GLU A 44 -8.06 -7.16 -7.63
N GLN A 45 -7.08 -7.53 -6.84
CA GLN A 45 -7.19 -7.46 -5.39
C GLN A 45 -5.81 -7.28 -4.79
N TRP A 46 -5.67 -6.28 -3.93
CA TRP A 46 -4.42 -6.06 -3.21
C TRP A 46 -4.39 -6.92 -1.97
N VAL A 47 -3.27 -7.60 -1.76
CA VAL A 47 -3.10 -8.49 -0.62
C VAL A 47 -1.90 -8.01 0.19
N PRO A 48 -2.09 -7.65 1.46
CA PRO A 48 -0.98 -7.19 2.28
C PRO A 48 -0.23 -8.35 2.93
N SER A 49 1.07 -8.16 3.09
CA SER A 49 1.93 -9.09 3.84
C SER A 49 2.77 -8.29 4.81
N TYR A 50 2.79 -8.70 6.06
CA TYR A 50 3.51 -7.97 7.10
C TYR A 50 3.68 -8.88 8.30
N ASP A 51 4.59 -8.47 9.19
CA ASP A 51 4.81 -9.21 10.43
C ASP A 51 3.79 -8.73 11.46
N VAL A 52 2.93 -9.61 11.90
CA VAL A 52 1.88 -9.26 12.85
C VAL A 52 2.42 -8.89 14.21
N LYS A 53 3.69 -9.18 14.48
CA LYS A 53 4.30 -8.74 15.72
C LYS A 53 4.66 -7.26 15.70
N GLY A 54 4.80 -6.68 14.52
CA GLY A 54 5.18 -5.28 14.40
C GLY A 54 4.07 -4.36 13.94
N LEU A 55 3.16 -4.86 13.12
CA LEU A 55 2.08 -4.07 12.56
C LEU A 55 0.74 -4.77 12.80
N ALA A 56 -0.29 -3.99 13.02
CA ALA A 56 -1.65 -4.51 13.17
C ALA A 56 -2.54 -3.88 12.12
N LEU A 57 -3.30 -4.70 11.43
CA LEU A 57 -4.29 -4.23 10.47
C LEU A 57 -5.59 -3.93 11.23
N LEU A 58 -6.02 -2.69 11.19
CA LEU A 58 -7.19 -2.25 11.92
C LEU A 58 -8.44 -2.23 11.06
N ASN A 59 -8.29 -1.94 9.78
CA ASN A 59 -9.44 -1.84 8.90
C ASN A 59 -9.01 -2.06 7.46
N ASP A 60 -9.91 -2.62 6.66
CA ASP A 60 -9.67 -2.92 5.27
C ASP A 60 -10.99 -2.72 4.54
N GLU A 61 -11.08 -1.67 3.74
CA GLU A 61 -12.33 -1.34 3.05
C GLU A 61 -12.08 -1.09 1.59
N PHE A 62 -13.12 -1.23 0.81
CA PHE A 62 -13.11 -0.85 -0.59
C PHE A 62 -14.13 0.24 -0.80
N LEU A 63 -13.68 1.41 -1.26
CA LEU A 63 -14.57 2.51 -1.56
C LEU A 63 -14.82 2.54 -3.05
N ARG A 64 -16.05 2.27 -3.43
CA ARG A 64 -16.44 2.29 -4.82
C ARG A 64 -16.60 3.72 -5.26
N ILE A 65 -15.98 4.08 -6.38
CA ILE A 65 -16.10 5.41 -6.92
C ILE A 65 -17.23 5.40 -7.91
N ALA A 66 -18.23 6.23 -7.69
CA ALA A 66 -19.36 6.33 -8.59
C ALA A 66 -18.88 6.87 -9.93
N SER A 67 -19.26 6.24 -11.00
CA SER A 67 -18.85 6.69 -12.32
C SER A 67 -19.95 6.38 -13.30
N ASN A 68 -20.02 7.16 -14.36
CA ASN A 68 -21.01 6.95 -15.38
C ASN A 68 -20.68 5.81 -16.31
N ASN A 69 -19.52 5.24 -16.15
CA ASN A 69 -19.05 4.22 -17.06
C ASN A 69 -19.34 2.81 -16.62
N ALA A 70 -20.00 2.62 -15.55
CA ALA A 70 -20.33 1.29 -15.04
C ALA A 70 -19.09 0.43 -14.76
N VAL A 71 -17.92 1.02 -14.63
CA VAL A 71 -16.72 0.28 -14.30
C VAL A 71 -16.57 0.26 -12.78
N GLU A 72 -16.35 -0.90 -12.22
CA GLU A 72 -16.18 -1.02 -10.79
C GLU A 72 -14.75 -0.73 -10.43
N ASN A 73 -14.47 0.51 -10.25
CA ASN A 73 -13.13 0.97 -9.90
C ASN A 73 -13.22 1.73 -8.59
N GLY A 74 -12.22 1.64 -7.78
CA GLY A 74 -12.25 2.33 -6.51
C GLY A 74 -10.96 2.22 -5.76
N GLN A 75 -11.02 2.59 -4.49
CA GLN A 75 -9.84 2.60 -3.63
C GLN A 75 -9.97 1.57 -2.55
N ARG A 76 -8.93 0.78 -2.38
CA ARG A 76 -8.77 -0.01 -1.16
C ARG A 76 -8.14 0.88 -0.13
N ILE A 77 -8.67 0.85 1.07
CA ILE A 77 -8.15 1.63 2.17
C ILE A 77 -7.78 0.66 3.28
N PHE A 78 -6.49 0.61 3.58
CA PHE A 78 -5.99 -0.23 4.66
C PHE A 78 -5.55 0.67 5.80
N GLU A 79 -6.05 0.40 6.99
CA GLU A 79 -5.63 1.15 8.16
C GLU A 79 -4.81 0.24 9.04
N PHE A 80 -3.61 0.69 9.37
CA PHE A 80 -2.67 -0.07 10.20
C PHE A 80 -2.21 0.78 11.35
N LYS A 81 -1.64 0.14 12.34
CA LYS A 81 -0.81 0.83 13.32
C LYS A 81 0.41 -0.01 13.61
N ALA A 82 1.51 0.65 13.95
CA ALA A 82 2.69 -0.06 14.42
C ALA A 82 2.50 -0.37 15.90
N VAL A 83 2.81 -1.59 16.30
CA VAL A 83 2.70 -1.99 17.69
C VAL A 83 4.06 -2.08 18.36
N GLN A 84 5.12 -1.96 17.59
CA GLN A 84 6.49 -1.90 18.10
C GLN A 84 7.25 -0.83 17.36
N SER A 85 8.18 -0.17 18.03
CA SER A 85 9.05 0.80 17.37
C SER A 85 10.08 0.08 16.50
N GLY A 86 10.69 0.80 15.59
CA GLY A 86 11.69 0.27 14.70
C GLY A 86 11.21 0.17 13.28
N GLY A 87 11.96 -0.52 12.46
CA GLY A 87 11.65 -0.65 11.04
C GLY A 87 10.77 -1.84 10.78
N HIS A 88 9.75 -1.63 9.97
CA HIS A 88 8.84 -2.70 9.55
C HIS A 88 8.64 -2.61 8.05
N GLN A 89 8.30 -3.73 7.45
CA GLN A 89 8.04 -3.76 6.03
C GLN A 89 6.61 -4.18 5.79
N LEU A 90 5.93 -3.45 4.94
CA LEU A 90 4.54 -3.73 4.58
C LEU A 90 4.50 -3.88 3.07
N ILE A 91 4.13 -5.05 2.60
CA ILE A 91 4.18 -5.37 1.18
C ILE A 91 2.76 -5.64 0.71
N PHE A 92 2.38 -4.97 -0.40
CA PHE A 92 1.10 -5.23 -1.04
C PHE A 92 1.37 -5.85 -2.40
N GLU A 93 0.68 -6.93 -2.70
CA GLU A 93 0.73 -7.54 -4.02
C GLU A 93 -0.63 -7.44 -4.65
N LYS A 94 -0.66 -6.99 -5.90
CA LYS A 94 -1.92 -6.93 -6.64
C LYS A 94 -2.07 -8.24 -7.38
N ARG A 95 -3.12 -8.96 -7.07
CA ARG A 95 -3.37 -10.29 -7.62
C ARG A 95 -4.66 -10.31 -8.39
N MET A 96 -4.70 -11.15 -9.40
CA MET A 96 -5.91 -11.46 -10.11
C MET A 96 -6.37 -12.84 -9.69
N GLY A 97 -7.67 -13.03 -9.58
CA GLY A 97 -8.19 -14.28 -9.05
C GLY A 97 -7.82 -15.51 -9.88
N TRP A 98 -7.46 -15.30 -11.15
CA TRP A 98 -7.15 -16.41 -12.04
C TRP A 98 -5.67 -16.55 -12.34
N LYS A 99 -4.83 -15.72 -11.71
CA LYS A 99 -3.38 -15.79 -11.90
C LYS A 99 -2.68 -16.21 -10.63
N PHE A 100 -1.61 -16.96 -10.77
CA PHE A 100 -0.82 -17.37 -9.63
C PHE A 100 0.25 -16.36 -9.25
N THR A 101 0.63 -15.48 -10.19
CA THR A 101 1.69 -14.50 -9.91
C THR A 101 1.07 -13.14 -9.67
N ALA A 102 1.76 -12.32 -8.90
CA ALA A 102 1.31 -10.96 -8.66
C ALA A 102 1.51 -10.11 -9.91
N GLU A 103 0.55 -9.22 -10.17
CA GLU A 103 0.66 -8.30 -11.29
C GLU A 103 1.46 -7.08 -10.96
N ASP A 104 1.46 -6.70 -9.71
CA ASP A 104 2.14 -5.49 -9.26
C ASP A 104 2.52 -5.70 -7.80
N ARG A 105 3.45 -4.94 -7.33
CA ARG A 105 3.94 -5.06 -5.97
C ARG A 105 4.36 -3.69 -5.46
N ARG A 106 3.91 -3.35 -4.26
CA ARG A 106 4.28 -2.10 -3.61
C ARG A 106 4.85 -2.40 -2.25
N VAL A 107 5.98 -1.80 -1.93
CA VAL A 107 6.64 -2.01 -0.66
C VAL A 107 6.66 -0.70 0.10
N PHE A 108 6.20 -0.74 1.35
CA PHE A 108 6.26 0.41 2.22
C PHE A 108 7.21 0.09 3.36
N LYS A 109 8.23 0.90 3.52
CA LYS A 109 9.12 0.79 4.66
C LYS A 109 8.57 1.70 5.73
N ILE A 110 8.17 1.11 6.84
CA ILE A 110 7.54 1.83 7.93
C ILE A 110 8.56 2.02 9.03
N GLU A 111 8.87 3.25 9.34
CA GLU A 111 9.76 3.55 10.45
C GLU A 111 8.90 4.01 11.60
N ALA A 112 8.77 3.20 12.62
CA ALA A 112 7.88 3.49 13.74
C ALA A 112 8.70 4.06 14.90
N THR A 113 8.31 5.25 15.34
CA THR A 113 8.98 5.89 16.46
C THR A 113 8.14 5.70 17.71
N PRO A 114 8.76 5.66 18.90
CA PRO A 114 7.97 5.51 20.12
C PRO A 114 7.05 6.71 20.29
N PRO A 115 5.96 6.56 21.03
CA PRO A 115 5.09 7.69 21.32
C PRO A 115 5.90 8.72 22.09
N SER A 116 5.66 10.01 21.85
CA SER A 116 6.32 11.02 22.61
C SER A 116 5.71 11.04 23.93
N GLY A 117 6.29 10.52 24.82
CA GLY A 117 5.79 10.44 26.06
C GLY A 117 6.10 11.50 26.92
N ASN A 118 6.12 12.04 27.17
CA ASN A 118 6.48 12.84 28.00
C ASN A 118 6.12 13.77 28.35
#